data_45ee794bad09aab87b46cd15fd85df7f
#
_entry.id   45ee794bad09aab87b46cd15fd85df7f
#
_cell.length_a   1.000
_cell.length_b   1.000
_cell.length_c   1.000
_cell.angle_alpha   90.00
_cell.angle_beta   90.00
_cell.angle_gamma   90.00
#
_symmetry.space_group_name_H-M   'P 1'
#
loop_
_entity.id
_entity.type
_entity.pdbx_description
1 polymer ?
#
loop_
_entity_poly.entity_id
_entity_poly.type
_entity_poly.pdbx_seq_one_letter_code
_entity_poly.pdbx_strand_id
1 'polypeptide(L)'
;MSTKIIAVGFCLALAAALPLSMPVGAEPAPAPRSELDAFLWPGTAPPRRLDQHGDRLQPESLRDRLVVVSFVHADCTIACAVRVLDLDKLAQALPAPLRERVTFLSIGTDPARDDPARLRAFAEGLVGKATRLRFLDSDAASTAALAAALRYPPAALPEPPPTILVFDRTGRMAMAYGSDPLDGPRLLQDLTLLETFENGIGRPARGAVRDPA
;
A
#
# COMPACT_ATOMS: atom_id res chain seq x y z
N MET A 1 18.85 -37.36 92.04
CA MET A 1 18.59 -36.01 91.50
C MET A 1 18.50 -36.14 89.99
N SER A 2 17.26 -36.17 89.42
CA SER A 2 17.00 -36.38 87.99
C SER A 2 16.64 -35.09 87.35
N THR A 3 17.42 -34.65 86.37
CA THR A 3 17.16 -33.45 85.56
C THR A 3 16.44 -33.88 84.29
N LYS A 4 15.20 -33.43 84.15
CA LYS A 4 14.38 -33.61 82.92
C LYS A 4 14.74 -32.53 81.94
N ILE A 5 15.21 -32.91 80.75
CA ILE A 5 15.42 -32.03 79.58
C ILE A 5 14.15 -32.02 78.76
N ILE A 6 13.56 -30.88 78.61
CA ILE A 6 12.39 -30.64 77.73
C ILE A 6 12.91 -30.25 76.37
N ALA A 7 12.64 -31.08 75.33
CA ALA A 7 12.95 -30.78 73.97
C ALA A 7 11.80 -30.00 73.36
N VAL A 8 12.07 -28.74 73.01
CA VAL A 8 11.12 -27.88 72.21
C VAL A 8 11.33 -28.15 70.72
N GLY A 9 10.33 -28.78 70.12
CA GLY A 9 10.31 -28.99 68.68
C GLY A 9 9.95 -27.70 67.93
N PHE A 10 10.85 -27.27 67.07
CA PHE A 10 10.66 -26.12 66.19
C PHE A 10 10.12 -26.65 64.85
N CYS A 11 8.81 -26.47 64.58
CA CYS A 11 8.21 -26.75 63.25
C CYS A 11 8.56 -25.63 62.28
N LEU A 12 9.49 -25.89 61.37
CA LEU A 12 9.74 -25.03 60.19
C LEU A 12 8.61 -25.23 59.17
N ALA A 13 7.72 -24.31 59.04
CA ALA A 13 6.74 -24.26 57.92
C ALA A 13 7.43 -23.75 56.66
N LEU A 14 7.70 -24.66 55.72
CA LEU A 14 8.21 -24.32 54.38
C LEU A 14 7.04 -23.75 53.54
N ALA A 15 6.97 -22.45 53.39
CA ALA A 15 6.05 -21.80 52.47
C ALA A 15 6.58 -21.96 51.04
N ALA A 16 5.99 -22.88 50.26
CA ALA A 16 6.25 -23.03 48.84
C ALA A 16 5.61 -21.84 48.08
N ALA A 17 6.43 -20.88 47.66
CA ALA A 17 6.03 -19.82 46.76
C ALA A 17 5.87 -20.41 45.35
N LEU A 18 4.62 -20.58 44.91
CA LEU A 18 4.28 -20.90 43.52
C LEU A 18 4.54 -19.66 42.66
N PRO A 19 5.33 -19.75 41.57
CA PRO A 19 5.45 -18.63 40.64
C PRO A 19 4.11 -18.41 39.95
N LEU A 20 3.50 -17.24 40.13
CA LEU A 20 2.39 -16.77 39.29
C LEU A 20 2.95 -16.55 37.87
N SER A 21 2.77 -17.55 37.00
CA SER A 21 2.97 -17.35 35.56
C SER A 21 1.90 -16.36 35.06
N MET A 22 2.28 -15.10 34.89
CA MET A 22 1.43 -14.17 34.17
C MET A 22 1.30 -14.66 32.73
N PRO A 23 0.07 -14.69 32.16
CA PRO A 23 -0.07 -14.99 30.74
C PRO A 23 0.65 -13.88 29.96
N VAL A 24 1.65 -14.27 29.18
CA VAL A 24 2.27 -13.41 28.17
C VAL A 24 1.11 -12.92 27.29
N GLY A 25 0.87 -11.61 27.30
CA GLY A 25 -0.22 -11.02 26.53
C GLY A 25 -0.09 -11.48 25.08
N ALA A 26 -1.12 -12.08 24.54
CA ALA A 26 -1.17 -12.48 23.14
C ALA A 26 -0.89 -11.22 22.31
N GLU A 27 0.15 -11.25 21.51
CA GLU A 27 0.47 -10.19 20.55
C GLU A 27 -0.77 -9.99 19.67
N PRO A 28 -1.27 -8.75 19.55
CA PRO A 28 -2.48 -8.51 18.76
C PRO A 28 -2.26 -9.04 17.35
N ALA A 29 -3.21 -9.84 16.86
CA ALA A 29 -3.16 -10.38 15.51
C ALA A 29 -2.92 -9.24 14.52
N PRO A 30 -2.00 -9.40 13.53
CA PRO A 30 -1.72 -8.36 12.56
C PRO A 30 -3.02 -7.92 11.89
N ALA A 31 -3.23 -6.61 11.80
CA ALA A 31 -4.40 -6.03 11.15
C ALA A 31 -4.56 -6.61 9.73
N PRO A 32 -5.78 -6.91 9.29
CA PRO A 32 -6.00 -7.43 7.95
C PRO A 32 -5.40 -6.46 6.92
N ARG A 33 -4.67 -7.01 5.95
CA ARG A 33 -4.07 -6.22 4.86
C ARG A 33 -5.17 -5.53 4.06
N SER A 34 -4.95 -4.27 3.68
CA SER A 34 -5.85 -3.57 2.74
C SER A 34 -5.77 -4.21 1.34
N GLU A 35 -6.76 -3.92 0.48
CA GLU A 35 -6.72 -4.35 -0.92
C GLU A 35 -5.48 -3.79 -1.64
N LEU A 36 -5.11 -2.54 -1.35
CA LEU A 36 -3.89 -1.91 -1.85
C LEU A 36 -2.63 -2.66 -1.41
N ASP A 37 -2.55 -3.04 -0.12
CA ASP A 37 -1.39 -3.80 0.38
C ASP A 37 -1.30 -5.17 -0.30
N ALA A 38 -2.43 -5.86 -0.45
CA ALA A 38 -2.47 -7.16 -1.13
C ALA A 38 -2.08 -7.03 -2.61
N PHE A 39 -2.45 -5.92 -3.24
CA PHE A 39 -2.14 -5.63 -4.64
C PHE A 39 -0.67 -5.28 -4.85
N LEU A 40 -0.10 -4.39 -4.03
CA LEU A 40 1.29 -3.95 -4.17
C LEU A 40 2.30 -4.99 -3.65
N TRP A 41 1.95 -5.75 -2.62
CA TRP A 41 2.80 -6.75 -1.99
C TRP A 41 2.12 -8.11 -1.93
N PRO A 42 1.92 -8.77 -3.11
CA PRO A 42 1.25 -10.07 -3.17
C PRO A 42 2.05 -11.18 -2.51
N GLY A 43 1.34 -12.19 -2.00
CA GLY A 43 1.94 -13.41 -1.47
C GLY A 43 2.59 -13.28 -0.10
N THR A 44 3.41 -14.29 0.25
CA THR A 44 4.11 -14.41 1.53
C THR A 44 5.53 -13.86 1.51
N ALA A 45 6.12 -13.70 0.32
CA ALA A 45 7.43 -13.08 0.09
C ALA A 45 7.24 -11.81 -0.76
N PRO A 46 6.82 -10.70 -0.15
CA PRO A 46 6.44 -9.51 -0.90
C PRO A 46 7.65 -8.87 -1.59
N PRO A 47 7.45 -8.26 -2.78
CA PRO A 47 8.49 -7.55 -3.51
C PRO A 47 9.00 -6.34 -2.73
N ARG A 48 10.24 -5.94 -3.00
CA ARG A 48 10.84 -4.78 -2.31
C ARG A 48 10.26 -3.44 -2.77
N ARG A 49 9.78 -3.32 -3.99
CA ARG A 49 9.24 -2.10 -4.60
C ARG A 49 10.17 -0.90 -4.40
N LEU A 50 11.22 -0.83 -5.22
CA LEU A 50 12.10 0.35 -5.26
C LEU A 50 11.54 1.36 -6.26
N ASP A 51 11.60 2.63 -5.92
CA ASP A 51 11.24 3.67 -6.87
C ASP A 51 12.44 4.07 -7.76
N GLN A 52 12.21 4.98 -8.70
CA GLN A 52 13.20 5.49 -9.64
C GLN A 52 14.42 6.15 -8.96
N HIS A 53 14.37 6.44 -7.68
CA HIS A 53 15.50 6.97 -6.89
C HIS A 53 16.21 5.87 -6.09
N GLY A 54 15.68 4.63 -6.12
CA GLY A 54 16.18 3.51 -5.34
C GLY A 54 15.60 3.45 -3.93
N ASP A 55 14.65 4.33 -3.61
CA ASP A 55 13.99 4.36 -2.31
C ASP A 55 12.89 3.30 -2.24
N ARG A 56 12.88 2.56 -1.12
CA ARG A 56 11.86 1.53 -0.91
C ARG A 56 10.50 2.15 -0.60
N LEU A 57 9.47 1.76 -1.36
CA LEU A 57 8.09 2.08 -1.01
C LEU A 57 7.69 1.30 0.25
N GLN A 58 7.25 2.02 1.28
CA GLN A 58 6.76 1.44 2.52
C GLN A 58 5.24 1.49 2.55
N PRO A 59 4.54 0.42 3.02
CA PRO A 59 3.08 0.43 3.16
C PRO A 59 2.57 1.61 3.99
N GLU A 60 3.32 1.98 5.03
CA GLU A 60 2.98 3.07 5.96
C GLU A 60 2.91 4.42 5.25
N SER A 61 3.71 4.63 4.21
CA SER A 61 3.71 5.87 3.42
C SER A 61 2.43 6.07 2.59
N LEU A 62 1.63 5.03 2.44
CA LEU A 62 0.37 5.04 1.70
C LEU A 62 -0.87 5.08 2.61
N ARG A 63 -0.66 5.08 3.94
CA ARG A 63 -1.77 5.16 4.91
C ARG A 63 -2.45 6.52 4.83
N ASP A 64 -3.78 6.52 4.92
CA ASP A 64 -4.62 7.73 4.88
C ASP A 64 -4.41 8.57 3.61
N ARG A 65 -4.11 7.91 2.48
CA ARG A 65 -3.91 8.53 1.17
C ARG A 65 -4.83 7.91 0.12
N LEU A 66 -5.21 8.72 -0.85
CA LEU A 66 -5.72 8.24 -2.13
C LEU A 66 -4.53 7.78 -2.95
N VAL A 67 -4.58 6.58 -3.51
CA VAL A 67 -3.48 6.05 -4.32
C VAL A 67 -3.96 5.76 -5.73
N VAL A 68 -3.34 6.44 -6.70
CA VAL A 68 -3.56 6.23 -8.13
C VAL A 68 -2.45 5.33 -8.65
N VAL A 69 -2.81 4.19 -9.20
CA VAL A 69 -1.86 3.20 -9.73
C VAL A 69 -2.02 3.09 -11.23
N SER A 70 -0.93 3.21 -11.95
CA SER A 70 -0.81 2.96 -13.40
C SER A 70 0.31 1.97 -13.67
N PHE A 71 0.46 1.56 -14.92
CA PHE A 71 1.44 0.58 -15.36
C PHE A 71 2.27 1.14 -16.51
N VAL A 72 3.57 0.85 -16.49
CA VAL A 72 4.54 1.35 -17.46
C VAL A 72 5.60 0.27 -17.78
N HIS A 73 6.37 0.48 -18.82
CA HIS A 73 7.72 -0.07 -18.95
C HIS A 73 8.63 0.98 -19.61
N ALA A 74 9.94 0.88 -19.42
CA ALA A 74 10.89 1.90 -19.87
C ALA A 74 10.94 2.08 -21.40
N ASP A 75 10.45 1.12 -22.18
CA ASP A 75 10.32 1.20 -23.63
C ASP A 75 8.85 1.38 -24.05
N CYS A 76 8.07 2.13 -23.31
CA CYS A 76 6.64 2.38 -23.51
C CYS A 76 6.29 2.72 -24.96
N THR A 77 5.16 2.17 -25.43
CA THR A 77 4.49 2.64 -26.65
C THR A 77 3.99 4.09 -26.51
N ILE A 78 3.60 4.71 -27.63
CA ILE A 78 3.05 6.07 -27.61
C ILE A 78 1.85 6.17 -26.66
N ALA A 79 0.94 5.21 -26.68
CA ALA A 79 -0.25 5.23 -25.80
C ALA A 79 0.13 5.20 -24.31
N CYS A 80 1.08 4.36 -23.92
CA CYS A 80 1.60 4.32 -22.57
C CYS A 80 2.26 5.65 -22.18
N ALA A 81 3.12 6.22 -23.03
CA ALA A 81 3.79 7.49 -22.78
C ALA A 81 2.79 8.65 -22.62
N VAL A 82 1.75 8.71 -23.47
CA VAL A 82 0.68 9.72 -23.35
C VAL A 82 -0.04 9.62 -22.02
N ARG A 83 -0.38 8.41 -21.58
CA ARG A 83 -1.02 8.17 -20.27
C ARG A 83 -0.15 8.68 -19.10
N VAL A 84 1.16 8.44 -19.15
CA VAL A 84 2.10 8.96 -18.13
C VAL A 84 2.13 10.48 -18.15
N LEU A 85 2.19 11.11 -19.33
CA LEU A 85 2.15 12.56 -19.48
C LEU A 85 0.84 13.17 -18.93
N ASP A 86 -0.29 12.54 -19.19
CA ASP A 86 -1.59 13.02 -18.71
C ASP A 86 -1.72 12.86 -17.20
N LEU A 87 -1.21 11.76 -16.63
CA LEU A 87 -1.15 11.58 -15.18
C LEU A 87 -0.21 12.61 -14.52
N ASP A 88 0.94 12.91 -15.12
CA ASP A 88 1.85 13.92 -14.57
C ASP A 88 1.23 15.32 -14.60
N LYS A 89 0.62 15.71 -15.72
CA LYS A 89 -0.13 16.98 -15.80
C LYS A 89 -1.21 17.07 -14.72
N LEU A 90 -1.97 15.99 -14.52
CA LEU A 90 -2.98 15.92 -13.47
C LEU A 90 -2.35 16.07 -12.08
N ALA A 91 -1.29 15.34 -11.79
CA ALA A 91 -0.60 15.37 -10.50
C ALA A 91 -0.04 16.76 -10.18
N GLN A 92 0.47 17.48 -11.19
CA GLN A 92 0.95 18.86 -11.06
C GLN A 92 -0.21 19.85 -10.85
N ALA A 93 -1.35 19.62 -11.48
CA ALA A 93 -2.53 20.49 -11.42
C ALA A 93 -3.39 20.31 -10.16
N LEU A 94 -3.13 19.29 -9.32
CA LEU A 94 -3.92 19.06 -8.10
C LEU A 94 -3.95 20.29 -7.18
N PRO A 95 -5.12 20.68 -6.63
CA PRO A 95 -5.22 21.70 -5.60
C PRO A 95 -4.38 21.31 -4.37
N ALA A 96 -3.83 22.29 -3.66
CA ALA A 96 -2.88 22.07 -2.57
C ALA A 96 -3.36 21.03 -1.52
N PRO A 97 -4.60 21.08 -0.97
CA PRO A 97 -5.05 20.07 0.00
C PRO A 97 -5.05 18.64 -0.57
N LEU A 98 -5.54 18.48 -1.80
CA LEU A 98 -5.61 17.18 -2.46
C LEU A 98 -4.22 16.67 -2.86
N ARG A 99 -3.32 17.57 -3.24
CA ARG A 99 -1.94 17.27 -3.62
C ARG A 99 -1.16 16.54 -2.53
N GLU A 100 -1.41 16.84 -1.28
CA GLU A 100 -0.76 16.20 -0.13
C GLU A 100 -1.39 14.86 0.22
N ARG A 101 -2.62 14.60 -0.24
CA ARG A 101 -3.39 13.41 0.05
C ARG A 101 -3.34 12.35 -1.05
N VAL A 102 -2.94 12.71 -2.27
CA VAL A 102 -2.87 11.79 -3.40
C VAL A 102 -1.42 11.35 -3.66
N THR A 103 -1.23 10.05 -3.83
CA THR A 103 0.03 9.45 -4.27
C THR A 103 -0.18 8.79 -5.64
N PHE A 104 0.71 9.07 -6.59
CA PHE A 104 0.69 8.46 -7.92
C PHE A 104 1.83 7.43 -8.01
N LEU A 105 1.48 6.20 -8.35
CA LEU A 105 2.40 5.08 -8.53
C LEU A 105 2.30 4.57 -9.97
N SER A 106 3.43 4.40 -10.64
CA SER A 106 3.54 3.79 -11.97
C SER A 106 4.41 2.54 -11.85
N ILE A 107 3.79 1.35 -11.97
CA ILE A 107 4.47 0.07 -11.71
C ILE A 107 5.07 -0.47 -12.99
N GLY A 108 6.35 -0.80 -12.98
CA GLY A 108 7.07 -1.44 -14.07
C GLY A 108 6.48 -2.82 -14.41
N THR A 109 6.31 -3.11 -15.70
CA THR A 109 5.76 -4.38 -16.20
C THR A 109 6.80 -5.25 -16.91
N ASP A 110 8.03 -4.77 -17.04
CA ASP A 110 9.15 -5.53 -17.59
C ASP A 110 10.22 -5.80 -16.51
N PRO A 111 10.02 -6.82 -15.66
CA PRO A 111 10.92 -7.09 -14.54
C PRO A 111 12.35 -7.45 -14.96
N ALA A 112 12.56 -7.76 -16.23
CA ALA A 112 13.90 -8.06 -16.77
C ALA A 112 14.68 -6.78 -17.11
N ARG A 113 13.99 -5.66 -17.36
CA ARG A 113 14.61 -4.43 -17.85
C ARG A 113 14.27 -3.19 -17.04
N ASP A 114 13.16 -3.15 -16.32
CA ASP A 114 12.68 -1.99 -15.56
C ASP A 114 13.34 -1.90 -14.18
N ASP A 115 14.66 -1.73 -14.15
CA ASP A 115 15.36 -1.40 -12.90
C ASP A 115 15.16 0.10 -12.52
N PRO A 116 15.47 0.51 -11.28
CA PRO A 116 15.30 1.89 -10.84
C PRO A 116 16.04 2.92 -11.71
N ALA A 117 17.24 2.59 -12.23
CA ALA A 117 18.03 3.50 -13.04
C ALA A 117 17.38 3.73 -14.41
N ARG A 118 16.86 2.67 -15.01
CA ARG A 118 16.16 2.72 -16.30
C ARG A 118 14.82 3.43 -16.18
N LEU A 119 14.06 3.15 -15.12
CA LEU A 119 12.81 3.86 -14.80
C LEU A 119 13.07 5.35 -14.54
N ARG A 120 14.19 5.70 -13.90
CA ARG A 120 14.60 7.10 -13.73
C ARG A 120 14.87 7.78 -15.07
N ALA A 121 15.67 7.15 -15.93
CA ALA A 121 15.98 7.70 -17.25
C ALA A 121 14.71 7.92 -18.09
N PHE A 122 13.78 6.96 -18.06
CA PHE A 122 12.47 7.06 -18.69
C PHE A 122 11.65 8.24 -18.12
N ALA A 123 11.51 8.33 -16.81
CA ALA A 123 10.77 9.40 -16.13
C ALA A 123 11.35 10.77 -16.44
N GLU A 124 12.67 10.95 -16.30
CA GLU A 124 13.35 12.23 -16.57
C GLU A 124 13.22 12.66 -18.03
N GLY A 125 13.28 11.70 -18.96
CA GLY A 125 13.13 11.95 -20.40
C GLY A 125 11.70 12.32 -20.80
N LEU A 126 10.69 11.78 -20.12
CA LEU A 126 9.30 11.95 -20.50
C LEU A 126 8.59 13.09 -19.73
N VAL A 127 8.72 13.12 -18.41
CA VAL A 127 7.99 14.04 -17.51
C VAL A 127 8.90 14.97 -16.71
N GLY A 128 10.22 14.78 -16.80
CA GLY A 128 11.21 15.61 -16.12
C GLY A 128 11.46 15.20 -14.66
N LYS A 129 12.49 15.84 -14.07
CA LYS A 129 12.95 15.50 -12.70
C LYS A 129 12.00 15.91 -11.59
N ALA A 130 11.12 16.87 -11.84
CA ALA A 130 10.18 17.39 -10.85
C ALA A 130 8.83 16.66 -10.84
N THR A 131 8.73 15.52 -11.49
CA THR A 131 7.50 14.72 -11.51
C THR A 131 7.06 14.30 -10.11
N ARG A 132 5.74 14.24 -9.91
CA ARG A 132 5.12 13.73 -8.69
C ARG A 132 4.78 12.24 -8.78
N LEU A 133 5.01 11.62 -9.93
CA LEU A 133 4.82 10.19 -10.12
C LEU A 133 6.02 9.43 -9.54
N ARG A 134 5.73 8.34 -8.82
CA ARG A 134 6.75 7.38 -8.40
C ARG A 134 6.70 6.17 -9.32
N PHE A 135 7.81 5.93 -9.98
CA PHE A 135 7.97 4.78 -10.87
C PHE A 135 8.60 3.64 -10.09
N LEU A 136 7.90 2.53 -9.99
CA LEU A 136 8.28 1.41 -9.13
C LEU A 136 8.77 0.23 -9.98
N ASP A 137 9.85 -0.39 -9.54
CA ASP A 137 10.27 -1.68 -10.07
C ASP A 137 9.27 -2.79 -9.75
N SER A 138 9.38 -3.90 -10.44
CA SER A 138 8.60 -5.10 -10.20
C SER A 138 9.47 -6.33 -10.43
N ASP A 139 9.17 -7.42 -9.75
CA ASP A 139 9.71 -8.74 -10.05
C ASP A 139 8.74 -9.58 -10.87
N ALA A 140 9.21 -10.69 -11.44
CA ALA A 140 8.41 -11.54 -12.33
C ALA A 140 7.16 -12.10 -11.63
N ALA A 141 7.28 -12.50 -10.37
CA ALA A 141 6.14 -13.05 -9.61
C ALA A 141 5.07 -11.98 -9.35
N SER A 142 5.50 -10.78 -8.98
CA SER A 142 4.59 -9.63 -8.77
C SER A 142 3.94 -9.18 -10.07
N THR A 143 4.69 -9.13 -11.18
CA THR A 143 4.12 -8.79 -12.51
C THR A 143 3.08 -9.80 -12.93
N ALA A 144 3.33 -11.10 -12.73
CA ALA A 144 2.35 -12.15 -13.02
C ALA A 144 1.10 -12.02 -12.12
N ALA A 145 1.28 -11.74 -10.83
CA ALA A 145 0.18 -11.53 -9.90
C ALA A 145 -0.67 -10.30 -10.27
N LEU A 146 -0.03 -9.19 -10.67
CA LEU A 146 -0.72 -8.00 -11.18
C LEU A 146 -1.54 -8.30 -12.44
N ALA A 147 -0.94 -8.99 -13.42
CA ALA A 147 -1.65 -9.38 -14.64
C ALA A 147 -2.88 -10.24 -14.32
N ALA A 148 -2.74 -11.22 -13.42
CA ALA A 148 -3.85 -12.05 -12.98
C ALA A 148 -4.95 -11.25 -12.28
N ALA A 149 -4.61 -10.35 -11.37
CA ALA A 149 -5.56 -9.49 -10.67
C ALA A 149 -6.36 -8.58 -11.61
N LEU A 150 -5.71 -8.09 -12.66
CA LEU A 150 -6.32 -7.25 -13.70
C LEU A 150 -7.01 -8.05 -14.81
N ARG A 151 -6.94 -9.38 -14.79
CA ARG A 151 -7.37 -10.26 -15.88
C ARG A 151 -6.70 -9.87 -17.22
N TYR A 152 -5.47 -9.37 -17.14
CA TYR A 152 -4.69 -8.95 -18.29
C TYR A 152 -3.96 -10.17 -18.89
N PRO A 153 -3.98 -10.36 -20.23
CA PRO A 153 -3.34 -11.52 -20.86
C PRO A 153 -1.83 -11.56 -20.58
N PRO A 154 -1.28 -12.64 -19.99
CA PRO A 154 0.17 -12.72 -19.73
C PRO A 154 1.02 -12.60 -21.00
N ALA A 155 0.51 -13.05 -22.14
CA ALA A 155 1.19 -12.96 -23.43
C ALA A 155 1.31 -11.51 -23.96
N ALA A 156 0.55 -10.57 -23.41
CA ALA A 156 0.65 -9.16 -23.78
C ALA A 156 1.78 -8.43 -23.03
N LEU A 157 2.30 -9.01 -21.94
CA LEU A 157 3.44 -8.43 -21.25
C LEU A 157 4.71 -8.47 -22.15
N PRO A 158 5.59 -7.46 -22.06
CA PRO A 158 5.63 -6.37 -21.06
C PRO A 158 4.76 -5.15 -21.39
N GLU A 159 3.99 -5.14 -22.50
CA GLU A 159 3.08 -4.03 -22.76
C GLU A 159 2.18 -3.78 -21.54
N PRO A 160 2.15 -2.55 -20.99
CA PRO A 160 1.44 -2.30 -19.75
C PRO A 160 -0.08 -2.27 -19.95
N PRO A 161 -0.86 -2.81 -19.00
CA PRO A 161 -2.31 -2.70 -19.03
C PRO A 161 -2.76 -1.23 -19.16
N PRO A 162 -3.72 -0.92 -20.03
CA PRO A 162 -4.25 0.44 -20.19
C PRO A 162 -5.20 0.82 -19.04
N THR A 163 -4.91 0.34 -17.85
CA THR A 163 -5.76 0.46 -16.67
C THR A 163 -5.13 1.40 -15.65
N ILE A 164 -5.95 2.30 -15.09
CA ILE A 164 -5.58 3.11 -13.93
C ILE A 164 -6.51 2.70 -12.79
N LEU A 165 -5.93 2.33 -11.65
CA LEU A 165 -6.68 1.99 -10.44
C LEU A 165 -6.61 3.14 -9.47
N VAL A 166 -7.71 3.38 -8.74
CA VAL A 166 -7.77 4.34 -7.66
C VAL A 166 -8.18 3.62 -6.39
N PHE A 167 -7.35 3.75 -5.37
CA PHE A 167 -7.62 3.24 -4.03
C PHE A 167 -7.97 4.39 -3.10
N ASP A 168 -8.97 4.17 -2.25
CA ASP A 168 -9.38 5.14 -1.24
C ASP A 168 -8.41 5.20 -0.06
N ARG A 169 -8.66 6.09 0.89
CA ARG A 169 -7.81 6.33 2.08
C ARG A 169 -7.68 5.10 2.99
N THR A 170 -8.57 4.12 2.88
CA THR A 170 -8.49 2.85 3.62
C THR A 170 -7.74 1.77 2.85
N GLY A 171 -7.27 2.08 1.64
CA GLY A 171 -6.59 1.15 0.73
C GLY A 171 -7.55 0.17 0.05
N ARG A 172 -8.84 0.52 -0.05
CA ARG A 172 -9.84 -0.24 -0.81
C ARG A 172 -9.89 0.28 -2.25
N MET A 173 -9.98 -0.62 -3.22
CA MET A 173 -10.13 -0.23 -4.62
C MET A 173 -11.49 0.44 -4.84
N ALA A 174 -11.44 1.71 -5.20
CA ALA A 174 -12.60 2.55 -5.40
C ALA A 174 -13.06 2.57 -6.86
N MET A 175 -12.12 2.69 -7.80
CA MET A 175 -12.38 2.88 -9.22
C MET A 175 -11.31 2.25 -10.07
N ALA A 176 -11.68 1.90 -11.32
CA ALA A 176 -10.76 1.51 -12.38
C ALA A 176 -11.15 2.26 -13.66
N TYR A 177 -10.16 2.87 -14.30
CA TYR A 177 -10.29 3.51 -15.60
C TYR A 177 -9.59 2.65 -16.64
N GLY A 178 -10.23 2.35 -17.75
CA GLY A 178 -9.72 1.44 -18.78
C GLY A 178 -9.58 2.07 -20.15
N SER A 179 -9.60 3.42 -20.27
CA SER A 179 -9.57 4.11 -21.56
C SER A 179 -8.28 4.91 -21.78
N ASP A 180 -7.79 4.88 -23.02
CA ASP A 180 -6.83 5.85 -23.55
C ASP A 180 -7.56 6.70 -24.62
N PRO A 181 -7.45 8.03 -24.60
CA PRO A 181 -6.75 8.84 -23.60
C PRO A 181 -7.44 8.85 -22.23
N LEU A 182 -6.68 9.19 -21.18
CA LEU A 182 -7.22 9.37 -19.83
C LEU A 182 -8.19 10.57 -19.77
N ASP A 183 -9.37 10.35 -19.21
CA ASP A 183 -10.27 11.45 -18.82
C ASP A 183 -9.75 12.10 -17.51
N GLY A 184 -8.78 12.99 -17.65
CA GLY A 184 -8.16 13.70 -16.52
C GLY A 184 -9.15 14.52 -15.70
N PRO A 185 -10.06 15.32 -16.29
CA PRO A 185 -11.11 16.03 -15.57
C PRO A 185 -11.99 15.12 -14.73
N ARG A 186 -12.39 13.98 -15.26
CA ARG A 186 -13.17 12.99 -14.53
C ARG A 186 -12.38 12.39 -13.34
N LEU A 187 -11.13 12.01 -13.57
CA LEU A 187 -10.28 11.48 -12.48
C LEU A 187 -10.09 12.53 -11.38
N LEU A 188 -9.87 13.81 -11.71
CA LEU A 188 -9.77 14.89 -10.73
C LEU A 188 -11.04 15.04 -9.90
N GLN A 189 -12.19 15.01 -10.55
CA GLN A 189 -13.50 15.09 -9.89
C GLN A 189 -13.69 13.92 -8.91
N ASP A 190 -13.38 12.71 -9.36
CA ASP A 190 -13.51 11.50 -8.55
C ASP A 190 -12.52 11.49 -7.37
N LEU A 191 -11.27 11.93 -7.55
CA LEU A 191 -10.32 12.10 -6.44
C LEU A 191 -10.81 13.14 -5.42
N THR A 192 -11.40 14.24 -5.87
CA THR A 192 -11.96 15.26 -5.00
C THR A 192 -13.13 14.71 -4.17
N LEU A 193 -13.97 13.89 -4.79
CA LEU A 193 -15.07 13.22 -4.10
C LEU A 193 -14.55 12.19 -3.09
N LEU A 194 -13.59 11.35 -3.50
CA LEU A 194 -13.03 10.30 -2.66
C LEU A 194 -12.34 10.84 -1.40
N GLU A 195 -11.72 12.03 -1.48
CA GLU A 195 -11.09 12.68 -0.33
C GLU A 195 -12.10 12.97 0.79
N THR A 196 -13.39 13.17 0.46
CA THR A 196 -14.44 13.42 1.46
C THR A 196 -14.81 12.17 2.28
N PHE A 197 -14.41 10.96 1.84
CA PHE A 197 -14.71 9.70 2.52
C PHE A 197 -13.57 9.29 3.48
N GLU A 198 -13.48 9.92 4.64
CA GLU A 198 -12.42 9.68 5.63
C GLU A 198 -12.29 8.21 6.08
N ASN A 199 -13.37 7.44 6.06
CA ASN A 199 -13.40 6.04 6.48
C ASN A 199 -13.55 5.06 5.31
N GLY A 200 -13.32 5.52 4.08
CA GLY A 200 -13.47 4.75 2.85
C GLY A 200 -14.91 4.69 2.34
N ILE A 201 -15.04 4.29 1.08
CA ILE A 201 -16.33 4.23 0.39
C ILE A 201 -17.29 3.26 1.09
N GLY A 202 -18.54 3.70 1.26
CA GLY A 202 -19.64 2.87 1.80
C GLY A 202 -19.60 2.69 3.32
N ARG A 203 -18.75 3.41 4.05
CA ARG A 203 -18.77 3.44 5.52
C ARG A 203 -19.29 4.79 6.00
N PRO A 204 -20.24 4.82 6.98
CA PRO A 204 -20.69 6.07 7.57
C PRO A 204 -19.53 6.77 8.28
N ALA A 205 -19.54 8.11 8.32
CA ALA A 205 -18.60 8.90 9.10
C ALA A 205 -18.59 8.42 10.56
N ARG A 206 -17.39 8.34 11.17
CA ARG A 206 -17.28 8.05 12.60
C ARG A 206 -17.95 9.18 13.38
N GLY A 207 -19.08 8.91 14.01
CA GLY A 207 -19.83 9.89 14.81
C GLY A 207 -21.32 10.01 14.44
N ALA A 208 -21.79 9.40 13.36
CA ALA A 208 -23.20 9.23 13.12
C ALA A 208 -23.77 8.10 13.99
N VAL A 209 -23.72 8.28 15.31
CA VAL A 209 -24.56 7.50 16.23
C VAL A 209 -25.99 7.97 15.94
N ARG A 210 -26.81 7.10 15.33
CA ARG A 210 -28.24 7.32 15.29
C ARG A 210 -28.71 7.24 16.73
N ASP A 211 -29.19 8.35 17.28
CA ASP A 211 -30.01 8.30 18.48
C ASP A 211 -31.20 7.40 18.16
N PRO A 212 -31.48 6.37 18.95
CA PRO A 212 -32.69 5.60 18.80
C PRO A 212 -33.90 6.49 19.15
N ALA A 213 -34.81 6.67 18.19
CA ALA A 213 -36.11 7.32 18.42
C ALA A 213 -36.99 6.47 19.32
#